data_9c0d825971556a57ea00575fe6cf5f46
#
_entry.id   9c0d825971556a57ea00575fe6cf5f46
#
_cell.length_a   1.000
_cell.length_b   1.000
_cell.length_c   1.000
_cell.angle_alpha   90.00
_cell.angle_beta   90.00
_cell.angle_gamma   90.00
#
_symmetry.space_group_name_H-M   'P 1'
#
loop_
_entity.id
_entity.type
_entity.pdbx_description
1 polymer ?
#
loop_
_entity_poly.entity_id
_entity_poly.type
_entity_poly.pdbx_seq_one_letter_code
_entity_poly.pdbx_strand_id
1 'polypeptide(L)'
;MDVALLAASVNKSFNYFGMLAAKDYWFDNWIKRFLVNIVMNLVPIDRKVEGVRDFPIEDTLTLCSAFMTFDNRNLIMFPEGTRGNPGVMRSFRKGTAMFALRLNVPILPALIVGSHKAWPKDKIFMRPTRIQVHILKPLYPDQFINNDNKEDSSEEILAKRAQSMTTELENQIREKGKIFYG
;
A
#
# COMPACT_ATOMS: atom_id res chain seq x y z
N MET A 1 12.78 -4.35 0.34
CA MET A 1 13.62 -3.17 0.64
C MET A 1 12.77 -1.98 1.08
N ASP A 2 11.74 -1.60 0.35
CA ASP A 2 10.96 -0.37 0.60
C ASP A 2 10.32 -0.33 2.00
N VAL A 3 9.79 -1.45 2.49
CA VAL A 3 9.25 -1.56 3.87
C VAL A 3 10.32 -1.30 4.93
N ALA A 4 11.53 -1.83 4.74
CA ALA A 4 12.64 -1.60 5.67
C ALA A 4 13.09 -0.13 5.67
N LEU A 5 13.08 0.52 4.51
CA LEU A 5 13.37 1.95 4.38
C LEU A 5 12.33 2.81 5.08
N LEU A 6 11.04 2.48 4.93
CA LEU A 6 9.96 3.16 5.63
C LEU A 6 10.08 2.99 7.15
N ALA A 7 10.32 1.78 7.63
CA ALA A 7 10.51 1.50 9.05
C ALA A 7 11.68 2.31 9.62
N ALA A 8 12.81 2.29 8.94
CA ALA A 8 13.99 3.07 9.34
C ALA A 8 13.74 4.58 9.31
N SER A 9 12.99 5.10 8.32
CA SER A 9 12.73 6.55 8.20
C SER A 9 11.89 7.12 9.34
N VAL A 10 11.09 6.29 10.00
CA VAL A 10 10.23 6.68 11.15
C VAL A 10 10.73 6.12 12.49
N ASN A 11 11.92 5.55 12.51
CA ASN A 11 12.55 4.94 13.69
C ASN A 11 11.64 3.92 14.41
N LYS A 12 10.96 3.09 13.65
CA LYS A 12 10.09 2.02 14.14
C LYS A 12 10.66 0.64 13.79
N SER A 13 10.40 -0.34 14.66
CA SER A 13 10.71 -1.73 14.35
C SER A 13 9.96 -2.19 13.11
N PHE A 14 10.57 -3.07 12.33
CA PHE A 14 9.98 -3.69 11.15
C PHE A 14 8.64 -4.38 11.44
N ASN A 15 8.48 -4.93 12.66
CA ASN A 15 7.27 -5.61 13.10
C ASN A 15 6.02 -4.71 13.19
N TYR A 16 6.20 -3.37 13.21
CA TYR A 16 5.09 -2.42 13.16
C TYR A 16 4.46 -2.27 11.79
N PHE A 17 5.05 -2.89 10.77
CA PHE A 17 4.59 -2.77 9.40
C PHE A 17 4.10 -4.12 8.88
N GLY A 18 2.92 -4.11 8.28
CA GLY A 18 2.41 -5.21 7.49
C GLY A 18 2.24 -4.81 6.04
N MET A 19 2.15 -5.78 5.16
CA MET A 19 1.98 -5.55 3.74
C MET A 19 0.93 -6.51 3.18
N LEU A 20 0.05 -6.00 2.32
CA LEU A 20 -0.85 -6.87 1.57
C LEU A 20 -0.06 -7.68 0.53
N ALA A 21 -0.23 -8.97 0.57
CA ALA A 21 0.46 -9.90 -0.31
C ALA A 21 -0.51 -10.85 -1.01
N ALA A 22 -0.30 -11.07 -2.29
CA ALA A 22 -1.10 -11.99 -3.07
C ALA A 22 -0.95 -13.42 -2.54
N LYS A 23 -2.09 -14.05 -2.20
CA LYS A 23 -2.17 -15.37 -1.60
C LYS A 23 -1.52 -16.43 -2.50
N ASP A 24 -1.79 -16.38 -3.79
CA ASP A 24 -1.30 -17.26 -4.84
C ASP A 24 0.24 -17.29 -4.98
N TYR A 25 0.92 -16.23 -4.60
CA TYR A 25 2.38 -16.13 -4.75
C TYR A 25 3.16 -16.45 -3.48
N TRP A 26 2.66 -16.06 -2.31
CA TRP A 26 3.41 -16.12 -1.06
C TRP A 26 3.00 -17.27 -0.15
N PHE A 27 1.81 -17.82 -0.33
CA PHE A 27 1.23 -18.80 0.59
C PHE A 27 1.14 -20.22 0.02
N ASP A 28 1.58 -20.45 -1.22
CA ASP A 28 1.60 -21.78 -1.87
C ASP A 28 2.56 -22.78 -1.22
N ASN A 29 3.63 -22.29 -0.59
CA ASN A 29 4.67 -23.14 -0.01
C ASN A 29 4.85 -22.82 1.47
N TRP A 30 4.80 -23.84 2.33
CA TRP A 30 4.91 -23.69 3.78
C TRP A 30 6.25 -23.05 4.21
N ILE A 31 7.36 -23.32 3.49
CA ILE A 31 8.69 -22.75 3.76
C ILE A 31 8.67 -21.25 3.45
N LYS A 32 8.10 -20.85 2.30
CA LYS A 32 7.94 -19.43 1.95
C LYS A 32 7.06 -18.73 2.97
N ARG A 33 5.93 -19.35 3.35
CA ARG A 33 5.00 -18.83 4.35
C ARG A 33 5.68 -18.62 5.71
N PHE A 34 6.50 -19.55 6.14
CA PHE A 34 7.25 -19.46 7.40
C PHE A 34 8.30 -18.34 7.35
N LEU A 35 9.15 -18.31 6.32
CA LEU A 35 10.20 -17.31 6.16
C LEU A 35 9.61 -15.89 6.01
N VAL A 36 8.54 -15.77 5.27
CA VAL A 36 7.88 -14.48 5.01
C VAL A 36 7.18 -13.96 6.25
N ASN A 37 6.52 -14.82 7.04
CA ASN A 37 5.88 -14.41 8.29
C ASN A 37 6.87 -14.04 9.40
N ILE A 38 8.08 -14.58 9.37
CA ILE A 38 9.15 -14.18 10.30
C ILE A 38 9.74 -12.82 9.93
N VAL A 39 9.90 -12.56 8.63
CA VAL A 39 10.60 -11.37 8.13
C VAL A 39 9.62 -10.24 7.79
N MET A 40 8.38 -10.57 7.39
CA MET A 40 7.38 -9.61 6.93
C MET A 40 6.00 -10.03 7.45
N ASN A 41 5.30 -9.13 8.12
CA ASN A 41 3.89 -9.35 8.47
C ASN A 41 3.06 -9.21 7.18
N LEU A 42 2.76 -10.34 6.53
CA LEU A 42 1.94 -10.34 5.33
C LEU A 42 0.48 -10.61 5.66
N VAL A 43 -0.40 -9.74 5.22
CA VAL A 43 -1.84 -9.95 5.23
C VAL A 43 -2.24 -10.49 3.86
N PRO A 44 -2.87 -11.68 3.78
CA PRO A 44 -3.25 -12.28 2.52
C PRO A 44 -4.34 -11.47 1.83
N ILE A 45 -4.17 -11.24 0.54
CA ILE A 45 -5.21 -10.70 -0.34
C ILE A 45 -5.32 -11.60 -1.58
N ASP A 46 -6.55 -11.92 -1.94
CA ASP A 46 -6.80 -12.69 -3.15
C ASP A 46 -6.96 -11.78 -4.36
N ARG A 47 -6.36 -12.18 -5.47
CA ARG A 47 -6.55 -11.51 -6.77
C ARG A 47 -7.77 -12.12 -7.44
N LYS A 48 -8.61 -11.30 -8.06
CA LYS A 48 -9.65 -11.82 -8.94
C LYS A 48 -9.00 -12.56 -10.10
N VAL A 49 -9.21 -13.88 -10.17
CA VAL A 49 -8.90 -14.70 -11.32
C VAL A 49 -10.24 -15.05 -11.95
N GLU A 50 -10.45 -14.75 -13.24
CA GLU A 50 -11.71 -14.99 -13.98
C GLU A 50 -12.97 -14.43 -13.30
N GLY A 51 -12.83 -13.33 -12.54
CA GLY A 51 -13.95 -12.66 -11.87
C GLY A 51 -14.32 -13.22 -10.49
N VAL A 52 -13.79 -14.36 -10.10
CA VAL A 52 -14.04 -15.01 -8.80
C VAL A 52 -12.88 -14.77 -7.85
N ARG A 53 -13.18 -14.69 -6.56
CA ARG A 53 -12.19 -14.66 -5.46
C ARG A 53 -12.45 -15.88 -4.57
N ASP A 54 -11.42 -16.63 -4.28
CA ASP A 54 -11.49 -17.75 -3.31
C ASP A 54 -11.50 -17.25 -1.86
N PHE A 55 -10.95 -16.04 -1.63
CA PHE A 55 -10.89 -15.42 -0.32
C PHE A 55 -11.65 -14.08 -0.34
N PRO A 56 -12.75 -13.94 0.43
CA PRO A 56 -13.56 -12.74 0.47
C PRO A 56 -12.76 -11.49 0.86
N ILE A 57 -13.11 -10.35 0.28
CA ILE A 57 -12.45 -9.08 0.61
C ILE A 57 -12.71 -8.66 2.07
N GLU A 58 -13.84 -9.04 2.61
CA GLU A 58 -14.27 -8.80 3.98
C GLU A 58 -13.34 -9.47 4.98
N ASP A 59 -12.89 -10.69 4.70
CA ASP A 59 -11.93 -11.41 5.53
C ASP A 59 -10.56 -10.72 5.50
N THR A 60 -10.14 -10.24 4.31
CA THR A 60 -8.92 -9.42 4.19
C THR A 60 -9.03 -8.14 5.01
N LEU A 61 -10.17 -7.44 4.95
CA LEU A 61 -10.41 -6.22 5.73
C LEU A 61 -10.40 -6.49 7.24
N THR A 62 -11.00 -7.59 7.66
CA THR A 62 -11.00 -8.03 9.06
C THR A 62 -9.58 -8.30 9.56
N LEU A 63 -8.78 -9.01 8.78
CA LEU A 63 -7.36 -9.25 9.10
C LEU A 63 -6.55 -7.96 9.14
N CYS A 64 -6.77 -7.02 8.19
CA CYS A 64 -6.13 -5.72 8.19
C CYS A 64 -6.49 -4.92 9.44
N SER A 65 -7.76 -4.87 9.81
CA SER A 65 -8.25 -4.21 11.01
C SER A 65 -7.61 -4.79 12.27
N ALA A 66 -7.65 -6.11 12.43
CA ALA A 66 -7.02 -6.80 13.56
C ALA A 66 -5.52 -6.52 13.63
N PHE A 67 -4.81 -6.55 12.50
CA PHE A 67 -3.38 -6.26 12.43
C PHE A 67 -3.06 -4.83 12.87
N MET A 68 -3.83 -3.84 12.39
CA MET A 68 -3.60 -2.42 12.71
C MET A 68 -3.98 -2.08 14.15
N THR A 69 -5.04 -2.68 14.68
CA THR A 69 -5.46 -2.49 16.08
C THR A 69 -4.46 -3.06 17.06
N PHE A 70 -3.80 -4.17 16.68
CA PHE A 70 -2.76 -4.77 17.51
C PHE A 70 -1.52 -3.87 17.52
N ASP A 71 -1.27 -3.23 18.64
CA ASP A 71 -0.06 -2.43 18.90
C ASP A 71 0.12 -1.22 17.95
N ASN A 72 -0.99 -0.64 17.45
CA ASN A 72 -1.02 0.50 16.52
C ASN A 72 -0.10 0.32 15.30
N ARG A 73 -0.19 -0.84 14.66
CA ARG A 73 0.62 -1.20 13.49
C ARG A 73 0.15 -0.50 12.23
N ASN A 74 1.05 -0.39 11.27
CA ASN A 74 0.79 0.27 9.99
C ASN A 74 0.74 -0.74 8.85
N LEU A 75 -0.23 -0.58 7.95
CA LEU A 75 -0.36 -1.37 6.75
C LEU A 75 0.26 -0.62 5.56
N ILE A 76 1.23 -1.22 4.90
CA ILE A 76 1.85 -0.66 3.70
C ILE A 76 1.16 -1.21 2.47
N MET A 77 0.75 -0.31 1.60
CA MET A 77 0.16 -0.63 0.32
C MET A 77 0.88 0.09 -0.82
N PHE A 78 1.06 -0.61 -1.93
CA PHE A 78 1.62 -0.04 -3.14
C PHE A 78 0.48 0.23 -4.13
N PRO A 79 0.09 1.50 -4.35
CA PRO A 79 -1.11 1.83 -5.12
C PRO A 79 -0.99 1.47 -6.61
N GLU A 80 0.21 1.32 -7.15
CA GLU A 80 0.44 0.84 -8.51
C GLU A 80 0.03 -0.63 -8.70
N GLY A 81 -0.05 -1.42 -7.62
CA GLY A 81 -0.47 -2.82 -7.60
C GLY A 81 0.47 -3.80 -8.29
N THR A 82 1.56 -3.34 -8.86
CA THR A 82 2.60 -4.15 -9.51
C THR A 82 3.92 -3.39 -9.55
N ARG A 83 5.02 -4.10 -9.75
CA ARG A 83 6.32 -3.46 -9.96
C ARG A 83 6.36 -2.81 -11.34
N GLY A 84 6.73 -1.52 -11.37
CA GLY A 84 6.93 -0.74 -12.60
C GLY A 84 8.38 -0.76 -13.10
N ASN A 85 8.62 -0.03 -14.18
CA ASN A 85 9.97 0.29 -14.63
C ASN A 85 10.57 1.41 -13.77
N PRO A 86 11.89 1.40 -13.53
CA PRO A 86 12.55 2.45 -12.76
C PRO A 86 12.28 3.85 -13.33
N GLY A 87 11.89 4.77 -12.46
CA GLY A 87 11.60 6.16 -12.83
C GLY A 87 10.26 6.40 -13.52
N VAL A 88 9.48 5.36 -13.80
CA VAL A 88 8.16 5.47 -14.44
C VAL A 88 7.08 5.10 -13.43
N MET A 89 6.31 6.07 -13.00
CA MET A 89 5.17 5.86 -12.12
C MET A 89 3.94 5.46 -12.93
N ARG A 90 3.32 4.35 -12.57
CA ARG A 90 2.06 3.88 -13.16
C ARG A 90 0.86 4.59 -12.55
N SER A 91 -0.28 4.51 -13.21
CA SER A 91 -1.54 4.97 -12.63
C SER A 91 -1.92 4.16 -11.40
N PHE A 92 -2.47 4.85 -10.40
CA PHE A 92 -2.83 4.24 -9.14
C PHE A 92 -4.16 3.49 -9.24
N ARG A 93 -4.24 2.37 -8.55
CA ARG A 93 -5.44 1.56 -8.44
C ARG A 93 -6.26 2.00 -7.23
N LYS A 94 -7.59 1.95 -7.36
CA LYS A 94 -8.54 2.33 -6.29
C LYS A 94 -8.42 1.49 -5.01
N GLY A 95 -7.76 0.32 -5.06
CA GLY A 95 -7.69 -0.61 -3.94
C GLY A 95 -7.21 0.03 -2.64
N THR A 96 -6.16 0.83 -2.68
CA THR A 96 -5.62 1.52 -1.49
C THR A 96 -6.66 2.45 -0.86
N ALA A 97 -7.33 3.27 -1.67
CA ALA A 97 -8.38 4.18 -1.20
C ALA A 97 -9.62 3.42 -0.70
N MET A 98 -10.02 2.34 -1.38
CA MET A 98 -11.12 1.48 -0.93
C MET A 98 -10.86 0.88 0.46
N PHE A 99 -9.65 0.40 0.72
CA PHE A 99 -9.27 -0.11 2.04
C PHE A 99 -9.30 0.99 3.11
N ALA A 100 -8.74 2.16 2.81
CA ALA A 100 -8.74 3.30 3.72
C ALA A 100 -10.15 3.75 4.10
N LEU A 101 -11.04 3.86 3.12
CA LEU A 101 -12.45 4.25 3.33
C LEU A 101 -13.23 3.20 4.13
N ARG A 102 -13.09 1.90 3.79
CA ARG A 102 -13.80 0.81 4.49
C ARG A 102 -13.30 0.60 5.92
N LEU A 103 -12.01 0.81 6.16
CA LEU A 103 -11.41 0.68 7.48
C LEU A 103 -11.46 1.98 8.29
N ASN A 104 -11.91 3.07 7.67
CA ASN A 104 -11.94 4.42 8.24
C ASN A 104 -10.58 4.84 8.81
N VAL A 105 -9.50 4.63 8.04
CA VAL A 105 -8.14 4.97 8.42
C VAL A 105 -7.49 5.93 7.42
N PRO A 106 -6.61 6.84 7.86
CA PRO A 106 -5.92 7.75 6.95
C PRO A 106 -4.90 7.03 6.07
N ILE A 107 -4.69 7.57 4.86
CA ILE A 107 -3.54 7.22 4.03
C ILE A 107 -2.43 8.23 4.30
N LEU A 108 -1.24 7.74 4.65
CA LEU A 108 -0.02 8.54 4.74
C LEU A 108 0.82 8.29 3.47
N PRO A 109 0.81 9.21 2.49
CA PRO A 109 1.56 9.01 1.27
C PRO A 109 3.07 9.10 1.51
N ALA A 110 3.84 8.17 0.93
CA ALA A 110 5.29 8.16 1.02
C ALA A 110 5.92 7.91 -0.36
N LEU A 111 6.85 8.78 -0.76
CA LEU A 111 7.63 8.61 -1.98
C LEU A 111 9.05 8.18 -1.64
N ILE A 112 9.47 7.04 -2.17
CA ILE A 112 10.84 6.53 -2.03
C ILE A 112 11.61 6.83 -3.31
N VAL A 113 12.68 7.61 -3.21
CA VAL A 113 13.54 8.01 -4.33
C VAL A 113 14.88 7.30 -4.25
N GLY A 114 15.34 6.74 -5.35
CA GLY A 114 16.69 6.11 -5.45
C GLY A 114 16.74 4.62 -5.12
N SER A 115 15.66 4.00 -4.64
CA SER A 115 15.64 2.58 -4.28
C SER A 115 16.01 1.65 -5.46
N HIS A 116 15.58 1.99 -6.67
CA HIS A 116 15.92 1.25 -7.89
C HIS A 116 17.41 1.28 -8.25
N LYS A 117 18.12 2.35 -7.89
CA LYS A 117 19.59 2.45 -8.08
C LYS A 117 20.35 1.62 -7.07
N ALA A 118 19.82 1.55 -5.83
CA ALA A 118 20.40 0.77 -4.77
C ALA A 118 20.27 -0.75 -5.02
N TRP A 119 19.13 -1.18 -5.53
CA TRP A 119 18.90 -2.59 -5.86
C TRP A 119 18.16 -2.74 -7.20
N PRO A 120 18.89 -2.73 -8.32
CA PRO A 120 18.31 -3.00 -9.63
C PRO A 120 17.69 -4.40 -9.72
N LYS A 121 16.63 -4.55 -10.49
CA LYS A 121 15.83 -5.79 -10.62
C LYS A 121 16.67 -7.04 -10.94
N ASP A 122 17.73 -6.86 -11.74
CA ASP A 122 18.55 -7.97 -12.26
C ASP A 122 19.87 -8.16 -11.50
N LYS A 123 20.01 -7.56 -10.33
CA LYS A 123 21.23 -7.67 -9.51
C LYS A 123 20.96 -8.34 -8.18
N ILE A 124 21.86 -9.27 -7.80
CA ILE A 124 21.78 -10.00 -6.52
C ILE A 124 22.27 -9.10 -5.36
N PHE A 125 23.26 -8.25 -5.60
CA PHE A 125 23.84 -7.41 -4.58
C PHE A 125 23.34 -5.98 -4.64
N MET A 126 23.09 -5.41 -3.46
CA MET A 126 22.80 -3.99 -3.30
C MET A 126 24.06 -3.15 -3.52
N ARG A 127 23.85 -1.92 -4.02
CA ARG A 127 24.90 -0.93 -4.21
C ARG A 127 24.69 0.23 -3.25
N PRO A 128 25.75 0.79 -2.65
CA PRO A 128 25.66 2.01 -1.86
C PRO A 128 25.11 3.13 -2.74
N THR A 129 23.94 3.65 -2.36
CA THR A 129 23.25 4.71 -3.11
C THR A 129 22.45 5.54 -2.12
N ARG A 130 22.37 6.84 -2.36
CA ARG A 130 21.53 7.73 -1.56
C ARG A 130 20.07 7.41 -1.84
N ILE A 131 19.34 7.04 -0.79
CA ILE A 131 17.90 6.83 -0.82
C ILE A 131 17.25 7.92 0.01
N GLN A 132 16.13 8.45 -0.47
CA GLN A 132 15.33 9.45 0.24
C GLN A 132 13.90 8.93 0.38
N VAL A 133 13.32 9.15 1.56
CA VAL A 133 11.91 8.89 1.85
C VAL A 133 11.24 10.22 2.14
N HIS A 134 10.23 10.55 1.36
CA HIS A 134 9.44 11.78 1.51
C HIS A 134 8.05 11.39 1.99
N ILE A 135 7.73 11.75 3.23
CA ILE A 135 6.38 11.63 3.80
C ILE A 135 5.59 12.87 3.38
N LEU A 136 4.39 12.68 2.84
CA LEU A 136 3.54 13.75 2.34
C LEU A 136 2.33 13.97 3.27
N LYS A 137 1.45 14.89 2.89
CA LYS A 137 0.28 15.24 3.69
C LYS A 137 -0.68 14.05 3.78
N PRO A 138 -1.14 13.66 4.98
CA PRO A 138 -2.09 12.57 5.13
C PRO A 138 -3.44 12.90 4.49
N LEU A 139 -4.07 11.87 3.94
CA LEU A 139 -5.42 11.93 3.38
C LEU A 139 -6.38 11.22 4.34
N TYR A 140 -7.35 11.93 4.86
CA TYR A 140 -8.35 11.37 5.78
C TYR A 140 -9.63 11.00 5.02
N PRO A 141 -10.29 9.87 5.35
CA PRO A 141 -11.56 9.46 4.74
C PRO A 141 -12.64 10.54 4.73
N ASP A 142 -12.77 11.31 5.82
CA ASP A 142 -13.79 12.35 6.00
C ASP A 142 -13.70 13.46 4.94
N GLN A 143 -12.50 13.72 4.40
CA GLN A 143 -12.28 14.73 3.36
C GLN A 143 -12.96 14.38 2.02
N PHE A 144 -13.31 13.10 1.85
CA PHE A 144 -13.94 12.57 0.64
C PHE A 144 -15.40 12.18 0.84
N ILE A 145 -15.99 12.55 1.98
CA ILE A 145 -17.43 12.42 2.26
C ILE A 145 -18.12 13.70 1.81
N ASN A 146 -18.90 13.63 0.73
CA ASN A 146 -19.80 14.74 0.36
C ASN A 146 -20.92 14.84 1.39
N ASN A 147 -21.21 16.05 1.88
CA ASN A 147 -22.20 16.30 2.92
C ASN A 147 -23.63 15.87 2.55
N ASP A 148 -23.92 15.77 1.26
CA ASP A 148 -25.25 15.47 0.74
C ASP A 148 -25.64 13.97 0.84
N ASN A 149 -24.70 13.08 1.18
CA ASN A 149 -24.90 11.62 1.13
C ASN A 149 -24.27 10.88 2.32
N LYS A 150 -24.39 11.43 3.53
CA LYS A 150 -23.82 10.79 4.75
C LYS A 150 -24.42 9.41 5.06
N GLU A 151 -25.64 9.15 4.64
CA GLU A 151 -26.38 7.93 4.97
C GLU A 151 -26.38 6.88 3.85
N ASP A 152 -25.95 7.25 2.64
CA ASP A 152 -25.96 6.32 1.51
C ASP A 152 -24.63 5.56 1.41
N SER A 153 -24.64 4.33 1.89
CA SER A 153 -23.51 3.37 1.88
C SER A 153 -23.44 2.56 0.58
N SER A 154 -24.04 3.03 -0.51
CA SER A 154 -24.03 2.29 -1.77
C SER A 154 -22.60 2.09 -2.27
N GLU A 155 -22.32 0.91 -2.83
CA GLU A 155 -21.01 0.56 -3.42
C GLU A 155 -20.59 1.57 -4.50
N GLU A 156 -21.55 2.20 -5.17
CA GLU A 156 -21.29 3.22 -6.19
C GLU A 156 -20.71 4.51 -5.58
N ILE A 157 -21.26 4.98 -4.47
CA ILE A 157 -20.76 6.15 -3.75
C ILE A 157 -19.37 5.88 -3.18
N LEU A 158 -19.19 4.71 -2.59
CA LEU A 158 -17.88 4.28 -2.11
C LEU A 158 -16.86 4.24 -3.24
N ALA A 159 -17.22 3.75 -4.42
CA ALA A 159 -16.35 3.71 -5.59
C ALA A 159 -15.99 5.12 -6.11
N LYS A 160 -16.93 6.07 -6.08
CA LYS A 160 -16.69 7.49 -6.43
C LYS A 160 -15.74 8.15 -5.44
N ARG A 161 -15.98 7.97 -4.13
CA ARG A 161 -15.07 8.46 -3.06
C ARG A 161 -13.67 7.89 -3.19
N ALA A 162 -13.57 6.58 -3.43
CA ALA A 162 -12.29 5.92 -3.65
C ALA A 162 -11.56 6.45 -4.90
N GLN A 163 -12.29 6.78 -5.96
CA GLN A 163 -11.69 7.40 -7.15
C GLN A 163 -11.13 8.78 -6.82
N SER A 164 -11.87 9.63 -6.14
CA SER A 164 -11.43 10.98 -5.74
C SER A 164 -10.19 10.92 -4.84
N MET A 165 -10.22 10.06 -3.82
CA MET A 165 -9.09 9.85 -2.91
C MET A 165 -7.86 9.29 -3.63
N THR A 166 -8.05 8.37 -4.59
CA THR A 166 -6.96 7.83 -5.42
C THR A 166 -6.33 8.90 -6.29
N THR A 167 -7.15 9.76 -6.91
CA THR A 167 -6.68 10.87 -7.75
C THR A 167 -5.85 11.86 -6.93
N GLU A 168 -6.32 12.23 -5.74
CA GLU A 168 -5.58 13.13 -4.85
C GLU A 168 -4.25 12.50 -4.39
N LEU A 169 -4.27 11.22 -4.00
CA LEU A 169 -3.06 10.46 -3.64
C LEU A 169 -2.04 10.45 -4.80
N GLU A 170 -2.51 10.16 -6.01
CA GLU A 170 -1.66 10.13 -7.21
C GLU A 170 -1.08 11.51 -7.52
N ASN A 171 -1.88 12.57 -7.43
CA ASN A 171 -1.45 13.94 -7.66
C ASN A 171 -0.35 14.36 -6.69
N GLN A 172 -0.53 14.13 -5.39
CA GLN A 172 0.49 14.47 -4.38
C GLN A 172 1.82 13.76 -4.64
N ILE A 173 1.78 12.47 -4.95
CA ILE A 173 2.99 11.69 -5.23
C ILE A 173 3.65 12.14 -6.54
N ARG A 174 2.87 12.40 -7.61
CA ARG A 174 3.40 12.88 -8.89
C ARG A 174 4.01 14.28 -8.79
N GLU A 175 3.35 15.18 -8.12
CA GLU A 175 3.86 16.53 -7.86
C GLU A 175 5.22 16.47 -7.14
N LYS A 176 5.31 15.66 -6.09
CA LYS A 176 6.58 15.48 -5.40
C LYS A 176 7.62 14.79 -6.29
N GLY A 177 7.19 13.83 -7.10
CA GLY A 177 8.03 13.07 -8.03
C GLY A 177 8.66 13.94 -9.12
N LYS A 178 7.98 14.97 -9.61
CA LYS A 178 8.51 15.91 -10.62
C LYS A 178 9.85 16.55 -10.19
N ILE A 179 10.05 16.75 -8.89
CA ILE A 179 11.29 17.31 -8.35
C ILE A 179 12.50 16.39 -8.58
N PHE A 180 12.29 15.08 -8.74
CA PHE A 180 13.34 14.07 -8.81
C PHE A 180 13.46 13.36 -10.15
N TYR A 181 12.40 13.40 -10.95
CA TYR A 181 12.27 12.64 -12.19
C TYR A 181 11.78 13.51 -13.37
N GLY A 182 11.50 14.82 -13.13
CA GLY A 182 11.06 15.78 -14.14
C GLY A 182 12.17 16.31 -15.03
#